data_c275c8d15a9b8bf5beac9f6c34dded80
#
_entry.id   c275c8d15a9b8bf5beac9f6c34dded80
#
_cell.length_a   1.000
_cell.length_b   1.000
_cell.length_c   1.000
_cell.angle_alpha   90.00
_cell.angle_beta   90.00
_cell.angle_gamma   90.00
#
_symmetry.space_group_name_H-M   'P 1'
#
loop_
_entity.id
_entity.type
_entity.pdbx_description
1 polymer ?
#
loop_
_entity_poly.entity_id
_entity_poly.type
_entity_poly.pdbx_seq_one_letter_code
_entity_poly.pdbx_strand_id
1 'polypeptide(L)'
;MNHRNGFNPLSRTTAHRRAMSRNMVTSLFRYERITTTKSKALEVRKSAEKLITRAKEDTVHNRREAAKFIQDEKILNKLFTEIGPRMKERNGGYTRVLKLGYRQGDAADVVILELVDYKLDADKSEEKKPAKKAESKKPAAKAKDASSEAKPKKTATKKASEKKEEAPAN
;
A
#
# COMPACT_ATOMS: atom_id res chain seq x y z
N MET A 1 -23.74 -32.20 9.19
CA MET A 1 -24.29 -31.18 10.13
C MET A 1 -23.36 -29.96 10.13
N ASN A 2 -23.89 -28.76 9.95
CA ASN A 2 -23.12 -27.53 9.95
C ASN A 2 -23.09 -26.93 11.37
N HIS A 3 -22.25 -27.38 12.24
CA HIS A 3 -22.15 -26.99 13.66
C HIS A 3 -21.91 -25.49 13.92
N ARG A 4 -22.58 -24.58 13.16
CA ARG A 4 -22.39 -23.11 13.15
C ARG A 4 -20.97 -22.67 12.80
N ASN A 5 -20.18 -23.53 12.15
CA ASN A 5 -18.84 -23.23 11.70
C ASN A 5 -18.89 -22.50 10.35
N GLY A 6 -19.07 -21.19 10.39
CA GLY A 6 -19.07 -20.33 9.20
C GLY A 6 -17.68 -20.00 8.62
N PHE A 7 -16.63 -20.69 9.05
CA PHE A 7 -15.25 -20.44 8.63
C PHE A 7 -14.51 -21.73 8.25
N ASN A 8 -13.51 -21.59 7.40
CA ASN A 8 -12.60 -22.70 7.10
C ASN A 8 -11.42 -22.68 8.11
N PRO A 9 -11.19 -23.78 8.85
CA PRO A 9 -10.11 -23.84 9.86
C PRO A 9 -8.71 -23.73 9.25
N LEU A 10 -8.52 -24.07 7.96
CA LEU A 10 -7.24 -23.99 7.24
C LEU A 10 -6.09 -24.76 7.94
N SER A 11 -6.42 -25.81 8.69
CA SER A 11 -5.48 -26.60 9.50
C SER A 11 -4.60 -25.72 10.42
N ARG A 12 -5.20 -24.66 11.02
CA ARG A 12 -4.50 -23.69 11.88
C ARG A 12 -5.23 -23.49 13.20
N THR A 13 -4.45 -23.21 14.24
CA THR A 13 -5.00 -22.77 15.53
C THR A 13 -5.73 -21.42 15.35
N THR A 14 -6.63 -21.09 16.24
CA THR A 14 -7.43 -19.86 16.18
C THR A 14 -6.55 -18.60 16.15
N ALA A 15 -5.50 -18.56 16.99
CA ALA A 15 -4.56 -17.44 17.04
C ALA A 15 -3.82 -17.27 15.70
N HIS A 16 -3.26 -18.35 15.17
CA HIS A 16 -2.55 -18.34 13.89
C HIS A 16 -3.47 -17.95 12.73
N ARG A 17 -4.70 -18.43 12.69
CA ARG A 17 -5.68 -18.08 11.67
C ARG A 17 -6.04 -16.58 11.71
N ARG A 18 -6.24 -16.03 12.90
CA ARG A 18 -6.50 -14.58 13.07
C ARG A 18 -5.31 -13.74 12.62
N ALA A 19 -4.10 -14.10 12.99
CA ALA A 19 -2.88 -13.40 12.56
C ALA A 19 -2.70 -13.48 11.04
N MET A 20 -2.86 -14.66 10.44
CA MET A 20 -2.82 -14.84 8.99
C MET A 20 -3.85 -13.94 8.29
N SER A 21 -5.10 -13.92 8.75
CA SER A 21 -6.15 -13.11 8.14
C SER A 21 -5.84 -11.61 8.23
N ARG A 22 -5.35 -11.11 9.36
CA ARG A 22 -4.92 -9.72 9.54
C ARG A 22 -3.81 -9.35 8.56
N ASN A 23 -2.75 -10.15 8.48
CA ASN A 23 -1.62 -9.89 7.62
C ASN A 23 -2.02 -9.89 6.14
N MET A 24 -2.84 -10.85 5.72
CA MET A 24 -3.28 -10.94 4.32
C MET A 24 -4.23 -9.80 3.94
N VAL A 25 -5.12 -9.37 4.82
CA VAL A 25 -5.99 -8.21 4.57
C VAL A 25 -5.19 -6.91 4.50
N THR A 26 -4.22 -6.74 5.41
CA THR A 26 -3.30 -5.59 5.38
C THR A 26 -2.52 -5.55 4.08
N SER A 27 -2.00 -6.70 3.62
CA SER A 27 -1.31 -6.81 2.33
C SER A 27 -2.24 -6.53 1.15
N LEU A 28 -3.49 -7.03 1.19
CA LEU A 28 -4.48 -6.76 0.16
C LEU A 28 -4.77 -5.26 0.03
N PHE A 29 -4.97 -4.54 1.13
CA PHE A 29 -5.22 -3.10 1.07
C PHE A 29 -3.98 -2.29 0.69
N ARG A 30 -2.78 -2.79 1.03
CA ARG A 30 -1.52 -2.15 0.62
C ARG A 30 -1.29 -2.22 -0.88
N TYR A 31 -1.38 -3.42 -1.45
CA TYR A 31 -1.04 -3.70 -2.85
C TYR A 31 -2.26 -3.80 -3.77
N GLU A 32 -3.47 -3.81 -3.21
CA GLU A 32 -4.77 -3.97 -3.88
C GLU A 32 -4.91 -5.30 -4.64
N ARG A 33 -3.85 -6.11 -4.74
CA ARG A 33 -3.77 -7.39 -5.41
C ARG A 33 -2.76 -8.30 -4.72
N ILE A 34 -3.16 -9.52 -4.38
CA ILE A 34 -2.28 -10.53 -3.77
C ILE A 34 -2.48 -11.90 -4.40
N THR A 35 -1.41 -12.68 -4.49
CA THR A 35 -1.46 -14.07 -4.96
C THR A 35 -1.42 -15.03 -3.77
N THR A 36 -2.35 -15.97 -3.72
CA THR A 36 -2.46 -16.91 -2.60
C THR A 36 -3.22 -18.18 -3.00
N THR A 37 -3.35 -19.13 -2.07
CA THR A 37 -4.18 -20.33 -2.34
C THR A 37 -5.66 -20.01 -2.23
N LYS A 38 -6.49 -20.69 -3.01
CA LYS A 38 -7.94 -20.50 -3.11
C LYS A 38 -8.64 -20.54 -1.74
N SER A 39 -8.30 -21.52 -0.90
CA SER A 39 -8.92 -21.66 0.43
C SER A 39 -8.64 -20.46 1.34
N LYS A 40 -7.41 -19.90 1.30
CA LYS A 40 -7.04 -18.69 2.05
C LYS A 40 -7.74 -17.47 1.49
N ALA A 41 -7.77 -17.31 0.15
CA ALA A 41 -8.42 -16.17 -0.50
C ALA A 41 -9.90 -16.07 -0.12
N LEU A 42 -10.62 -17.19 -0.16
CA LEU A 42 -12.06 -17.23 0.18
C LEU A 42 -12.33 -16.84 1.64
N GLU A 43 -11.44 -17.20 2.56
CA GLU A 43 -11.58 -16.84 3.97
C GLU A 43 -11.20 -15.38 4.25
N VAL A 44 -10.12 -14.91 3.64
CA VAL A 44 -9.66 -13.51 3.76
C VAL A 44 -10.67 -12.54 3.13
N ARG A 45 -11.29 -12.92 2.02
CA ARG A 45 -12.34 -12.16 1.34
C ARG A 45 -13.44 -11.71 2.31
N LYS A 46 -13.94 -12.63 3.16
CA LYS A 46 -15.01 -12.32 4.13
C LYS A 46 -14.63 -11.18 5.08
N SER A 47 -13.39 -11.18 5.56
CA SER A 47 -12.88 -10.15 6.46
C SER A 47 -12.62 -8.83 5.73
N ALA A 48 -12.06 -8.89 4.53
CA ALA A 48 -11.78 -7.71 3.71
C ALA A 48 -13.07 -6.97 3.33
N GLU A 49 -14.09 -7.70 2.86
CA GLU A 49 -15.37 -7.10 2.47
C GLU A 49 -16.10 -6.42 3.63
N LYS A 50 -16.06 -7.01 4.84
CA LYS A 50 -16.61 -6.37 6.05
C LYS A 50 -15.91 -5.05 6.39
N LEU A 51 -14.59 -4.98 6.22
CA LEU A 51 -13.83 -3.76 6.49
C LEU A 51 -14.09 -2.69 5.44
N ILE A 52 -14.22 -3.06 4.16
CA ILE A 52 -14.57 -2.13 3.09
C ILE A 52 -15.98 -1.56 3.31
N THR A 53 -16.95 -2.40 3.69
CA THR A 53 -18.31 -1.92 4.00
C THR A 53 -18.30 -0.87 5.13
N ARG A 54 -17.50 -1.07 6.19
CA ARG A 54 -17.35 -0.08 7.25
C ARG A 54 -16.63 1.19 6.79
N ALA A 55 -15.68 1.05 5.88
CA ALA A 55 -14.89 2.17 5.38
C ALA A 55 -15.67 3.12 4.46
N LYS A 56 -16.85 2.74 3.99
CA LYS A 56 -17.75 3.63 3.23
C LYS A 56 -18.21 4.83 4.03
N GLU A 57 -18.31 4.68 5.35
CA GLU A 57 -18.69 5.72 6.29
C GLU A 57 -17.50 6.03 7.19
N ASP A 58 -16.82 7.15 6.94
CA ASP A 58 -15.67 7.57 7.72
C ASP A 58 -16.11 8.21 9.04
N THR A 59 -16.36 7.35 10.03
CA THR A 59 -16.67 7.75 11.40
C THR A 59 -15.56 7.30 12.33
N VAL A 60 -15.38 8.01 13.45
CA VAL A 60 -14.40 7.64 14.48
C VAL A 60 -14.66 6.23 15.01
N HIS A 61 -15.93 5.83 15.13
CA HIS A 61 -16.32 4.49 15.53
C HIS A 61 -15.82 3.43 14.53
N ASN A 62 -16.09 3.63 13.25
CA ASN A 62 -15.68 2.71 12.19
C ASN A 62 -14.16 2.60 12.09
N ARG A 63 -13.43 3.70 12.24
CA ARG A 63 -11.95 3.70 12.29
C ARG A 63 -11.44 2.90 13.48
N ARG A 64 -11.99 3.05 14.67
CA ARG A 64 -11.61 2.28 15.87
C ARG A 64 -11.88 0.78 15.70
N GLU A 65 -13.02 0.41 15.11
CA GLU A 65 -13.35 -0.99 14.83
C GLU A 65 -12.41 -1.61 13.77
N ALA A 66 -12.07 -0.87 12.72
CA ALA A 66 -11.12 -1.32 11.70
C ALA A 66 -9.69 -1.44 12.27
N ALA A 67 -9.28 -0.55 13.16
CA ALA A 67 -7.97 -0.56 13.83
C ALA A 67 -7.76 -1.81 14.71
N LYS A 68 -8.82 -2.40 15.26
CA LYS A 68 -8.73 -3.69 15.96
C LYS A 68 -8.23 -4.82 15.06
N PHE A 69 -8.41 -4.69 13.74
CA PHE A 69 -8.01 -5.68 12.76
C PHE A 69 -6.74 -5.29 12.00
N ILE A 70 -6.66 -4.04 11.53
CA ILE A 70 -5.51 -3.48 10.79
C ILE A 70 -4.67 -2.65 11.76
N GLN A 71 -3.46 -3.13 12.06
CA GLN A 71 -2.55 -2.47 13.00
C GLN A 71 -1.69 -1.38 12.33
N ASP A 72 -1.57 -1.40 11.00
CA ASP A 72 -0.81 -0.41 10.22
C ASP A 72 -1.68 0.82 9.98
N GLU A 73 -1.32 1.94 10.61
CA GLU A 73 -2.04 3.20 10.52
C GLU A 73 -2.09 3.76 9.08
N LYS A 74 -1.00 3.60 8.32
CA LYS A 74 -0.96 4.05 6.92
C LYS A 74 -1.98 3.32 6.06
N ILE A 75 -2.10 2.00 6.27
CA ILE A 75 -3.07 1.18 5.54
C ILE A 75 -4.49 1.45 6.01
N LEU A 76 -4.67 1.71 7.30
CA LEU A 76 -5.96 2.12 7.85
C LEU A 76 -6.42 3.44 7.20
N ASN A 77 -5.53 4.43 7.12
CA ASN A 77 -5.83 5.69 6.44
C ASN A 77 -6.15 5.46 4.97
N LYS A 78 -5.35 4.70 4.22
CA LYS A 78 -5.63 4.34 2.82
C LYS A 78 -7.01 3.71 2.65
N LEU A 79 -7.41 2.83 3.59
CA LEU A 79 -8.72 2.19 3.55
C LEU A 79 -9.87 3.20 3.58
N PHE A 80 -9.81 4.21 4.46
CA PHE A 80 -10.88 5.20 4.63
C PHE A 80 -10.82 6.35 3.63
N THR A 81 -9.61 6.78 3.20
CA THR A 81 -9.45 7.92 2.29
C THR A 81 -9.54 7.57 0.82
N GLU A 82 -9.10 6.36 0.44
CA GLU A 82 -9.04 5.96 -0.96
C GLU A 82 -10.01 4.83 -1.31
N ILE A 83 -9.93 3.69 -0.59
CA ILE A 83 -10.69 2.49 -0.95
C ILE A 83 -12.17 2.65 -0.62
N GLY A 84 -12.51 3.18 0.56
CA GLY A 84 -13.89 3.40 1.00
C GLY A 84 -14.70 4.24 0.02
N PRO A 85 -14.25 5.45 -0.33
CA PRO A 85 -14.93 6.32 -1.28
C PRO A 85 -15.09 5.69 -2.67
N ARG A 86 -14.07 5.00 -3.21
CA ARG A 86 -14.16 4.30 -4.50
C ARG A 86 -15.26 3.25 -4.54
N MET A 87 -15.50 2.59 -3.39
CA MET A 87 -16.48 1.49 -3.29
C MET A 87 -17.85 1.96 -2.79
N LYS A 88 -18.08 3.26 -2.61
CA LYS A 88 -19.29 3.81 -1.97
C LYS A 88 -20.58 3.38 -2.66
N GLU A 89 -20.60 3.41 -3.98
CA GLU A 89 -21.78 3.09 -4.78
C GLU A 89 -22.04 1.57 -4.94
N ARG A 90 -21.04 0.74 -4.66
CA ARG A 90 -21.14 -0.70 -4.84
C ARG A 90 -21.72 -1.36 -3.59
N ASN A 91 -22.80 -2.13 -3.73
CA ASN A 91 -23.50 -2.79 -2.62
C ASN A 91 -22.95 -4.16 -2.22
N GLY A 92 -21.62 -4.39 -2.38
CA GLY A 92 -20.95 -5.64 -2.05
C GLY A 92 -20.12 -6.19 -3.21
N GLY A 93 -19.42 -7.32 -3.00
CA GLY A 93 -18.55 -7.90 -4.01
C GLY A 93 -17.38 -6.98 -4.38
N TYR A 94 -16.73 -6.41 -3.39
CA TYR A 94 -15.61 -5.48 -3.58
C TYR A 94 -14.33 -6.14 -4.04
N THR A 95 -14.28 -7.47 -3.93
CA THR A 95 -13.10 -8.27 -4.26
C THR A 95 -13.41 -9.26 -5.36
N ARG A 96 -12.40 -9.56 -6.18
CA ARG A 96 -12.43 -10.54 -7.25
C ARG A 96 -11.38 -11.61 -7.00
N VAL A 97 -11.72 -12.87 -7.31
CA VAL A 97 -10.81 -14.01 -7.23
C VAL A 97 -10.57 -14.54 -8.64
N LEU A 98 -9.36 -14.44 -9.14
CA LEU A 98 -8.93 -14.95 -10.45
C LEU A 98 -8.13 -16.23 -10.25
N LYS A 99 -8.47 -17.29 -10.95
CA LYS A 99 -7.74 -18.56 -10.90
C LYS A 99 -6.46 -18.46 -11.76
N LEU A 100 -5.33 -18.83 -11.21
CA LEU A 100 -4.04 -18.90 -11.93
C LEU A 100 -3.68 -20.33 -12.37
N GLY A 101 -4.21 -21.35 -11.67
CA GLY A 101 -3.84 -22.73 -11.88
C GLY A 101 -3.23 -23.38 -10.64
N TYR A 102 -2.44 -24.41 -10.86
CA TYR A 102 -1.84 -25.19 -9.80
C TYR A 102 -0.39 -24.78 -9.55
N ARG A 103 0.02 -24.77 -8.29
CA ARG A 103 1.39 -24.50 -7.88
C ARG A 103 2.26 -25.74 -8.14
N GLN A 104 3.48 -25.52 -8.69
CA GLN A 104 4.46 -26.59 -8.85
C GLN A 104 4.85 -27.15 -7.47
N GLY A 105 5.01 -28.46 -7.40
CA GLY A 105 5.41 -29.17 -6.19
C GLY A 105 4.26 -29.79 -5.41
N ASP A 106 3.22 -29.00 -5.05
CA ASP A 106 2.11 -29.47 -4.21
C ASP A 106 0.72 -29.42 -4.88
N ALA A 107 0.66 -29.05 -6.15
CA ALA A 107 -0.58 -28.93 -6.93
C ALA A 107 -1.70 -28.12 -6.23
N ALA A 108 -1.34 -27.20 -5.35
CA ALA A 108 -2.32 -26.35 -4.67
C ALA A 108 -2.95 -25.34 -5.64
N ASP A 109 -4.28 -25.18 -5.59
CA ASP A 109 -5.01 -24.15 -6.33
C ASP A 109 -4.52 -22.74 -5.96
N VAL A 110 -3.86 -22.05 -6.88
CA VAL A 110 -3.39 -20.68 -6.73
C VAL A 110 -4.37 -19.71 -7.37
N VAL A 111 -4.64 -18.62 -6.67
CA VAL A 111 -5.53 -17.57 -7.13
C VAL A 111 -4.95 -16.19 -6.84
N ILE A 112 -5.37 -15.22 -7.61
CA ILE A 112 -5.21 -13.80 -7.32
C ILE A 112 -6.48 -13.32 -6.64
N LEU A 113 -6.32 -12.69 -5.49
CA LEU A 113 -7.36 -11.92 -4.82
C LEU A 113 -7.06 -10.45 -5.04
N GLU A 114 -7.98 -9.73 -5.67
CA GLU A 114 -7.81 -8.30 -6.00
C GLU A 114 -9.05 -7.49 -5.67
N LEU A 115 -8.90 -6.18 -5.51
CA LEU A 115 -10.02 -5.24 -5.47
C LEU A 115 -10.58 -5.08 -6.89
N VAL A 116 -11.90 -4.98 -7.02
CA VAL A 116 -12.57 -4.91 -8.34
C VAL A 116 -12.10 -3.68 -9.14
N ASP A 117 -11.80 -2.58 -8.46
CA ASP A 117 -11.33 -1.33 -9.07
C ASP A 117 -9.81 -1.27 -9.21
N TYR A 118 -9.11 -2.42 -9.06
CA TYR A 118 -7.68 -2.48 -9.27
C TYR A 118 -7.34 -2.18 -10.74
N LYS A 119 -6.57 -1.12 -10.97
CA LYS A 119 -6.03 -0.79 -12.29
C LYS A 119 -4.61 -1.34 -12.38
N LEU A 120 -4.30 -2.05 -13.46
CA LEU A 120 -2.94 -2.47 -13.75
C LEU A 120 -2.04 -1.24 -13.95
N ASP A 121 -0.75 -1.36 -13.60
CA ASP A 121 0.19 -0.24 -13.71
C ASP A 121 0.36 0.28 -15.17
N ALA A 122 0.01 -0.52 -16.15
CA ALA A 122 -0.09 -0.11 -17.56
C ALA A 122 -1.12 1.03 -17.74
N ASP A 123 -2.29 0.93 -17.10
CA ASP A 123 -3.33 1.96 -17.19
C ASP A 123 -2.93 3.24 -16.43
N LYS A 124 -2.12 3.11 -15.38
CA LYS A 124 -1.60 4.27 -14.63
C LYS A 124 -0.59 5.10 -15.42
N SER A 125 0.07 4.51 -16.42
CA SER A 125 1.02 5.23 -17.27
C SER A 125 0.33 6.12 -18.32
N GLU A 126 -0.90 5.80 -18.70
CA GLU A 126 -1.67 6.59 -19.67
C GLU A 126 -2.37 7.80 -19.01
N GLU A 127 -2.85 7.67 -17.79
CA GLU A 127 -3.46 8.78 -17.03
C GLU A 127 -2.45 9.86 -16.60
N LYS A 128 -1.13 9.58 -16.63
CA LYS A 128 -0.06 10.53 -16.26
C LYS A 128 0.54 11.30 -17.43
N LYS A 129 -0.09 11.33 -18.61
CA LYS A 129 0.27 12.26 -19.67
C LYS A 129 -0.64 13.48 -19.64
N PRO A 130 -0.34 14.51 -18.82
CA PRO A 130 -0.98 15.81 -19.00
C PRO A 130 -0.40 16.42 -20.29
N ALA A 131 -1.28 16.93 -21.08
CA ALA A 131 -1.04 17.75 -22.25
C ALA A 131 0.12 18.76 -22.03
N LYS A 132 1.27 18.48 -22.61
CA LYS A 132 2.32 19.45 -22.84
C LYS A 132 2.58 19.51 -24.33
N LYS A 133 1.67 20.21 -25.04
CA LYS A 133 1.92 20.64 -26.41
C LYS A 133 1.08 21.87 -26.72
N ALA A 134 1.70 23.00 -26.60
CA ALA A 134 1.61 24.20 -27.39
C ALA A 134 2.24 25.36 -26.62
N GLU A 135 3.46 25.73 -26.94
CA GLU A 135 3.72 26.95 -27.67
C GLU A 135 5.21 27.07 -27.94
N SER A 136 5.53 26.82 -29.18
CA SER A 136 6.80 27.22 -29.75
C SER A 136 6.50 28.37 -30.69
N LYS A 137 7.11 29.54 -30.49
CA LYS A 137 7.59 30.38 -31.57
C LYS A 137 8.59 31.42 -31.04
N LYS A 138 9.78 31.29 -31.63
CA LYS A 138 10.88 32.25 -31.75
C LYS A 138 10.42 33.60 -32.36
N PRO A 139 11.23 34.71 -32.40
CA PRO A 139 12.64 34.68 -32.78
C PRO A 139 13.60 35.71 -32.13
N ALA A 140 14.86 35.35 -32.13
CA ALA A 140 16.10 36.05 -32.51
C ALA A 140 16.30 37.56 -32.26
N ALA A 141 17.40 37.93 -31.61
CA ALA A 141 18.56 38.61 -32.19
C ALA A 141 19.57 39.09 -31.12
N LYS A 142 20.86 38.71 -31.34
CA LYS A 142 22.11 39.50 -31.32
C LYS A 142 22.35 40.43 -30.10
N ALA A 143 23.50 40.50 -29.45
CA ALA A 143 24.88 40.30 -29.76
C ALA A 143 25.74 40.71 -28.55
N LYS A 144 26.91 40.04 -28.39
CA LYS A 144 28.22 40.63 -27.95
C LYS A 144 28.25 41.36 -26.57
N ASP A 145 29.25 41.26 -25.74
CA ASP A 145 30.65 40.95 -25.83
C ASP A 145 31.27 40.87 -24.39
N ALA A 146 32.29 40.08 -24.31
CA ALA A 146 33.55 40.29 -23.57
C ALA A 146 33.64 40.19 -22.03
N SER A 147 34.42 39.18 -21.65
CA SER A 147 35.61 39.24 -20.77
C SER A 147 35.37 39.55 -19.29
N SER A 148 35.92 38.90 -18.38
CA SER A 148 37.19 38.40 -18.00
C SER A 148 37.12 37.87 -16.56
N GLU A 149 37.74 36.75 -16.34
CA GLU A 149 38.73 36.42 -15.33
C GLU A 149 38.48 36.83 -13.88
N ALA A 150 38.42 35.88 -12.99
CA ALA A 150 39.54 35.45 -12.15
C ALA A 150 39.06 34.58 -10.98
N LYS A 151 39.63 33.39 -10.89
CA LYS A 151 39.90 32.65 -9.63
C LYS A 151 41.10 33.34 -8.95
N PRO A 152 41.51 33.03 -7.69
CA PRO A 152 41.27 31.86 -6.87
C PRO A 152 41.37 32.02 -5.31
N LYS A 153 41.40 30.82 -4.64
CA LYS A 153 42.12 30.46 -3.39
C LYS A 153 41.41 30.66 -2.04
N LYS A 154 41.15 29.51 -1.39
CA LYS A 154 41.89 28.79 -0.33
C LYS A 154 41.95 29.50 1.04
N THR A 155 41.51 28.77 2.06
CA THR A 155 42.22 28.08 3.16
C THR A 155 41.20 27.79 4.26
N ALA A 156 40.93 26.60 4.73
CA ALA A 156 41.67 25.70 5.61
C ALA A 156 42.01 26.29 7.00
N THR A 157 41.55 25.62 7.99
CA THR A 157 42.16 25.17 9.25
C THR A 157 41.14 25.17 10.36
N LYS A 158 40.82 24.06 10.98
CA LYS A 158 41.55 23.16 11.88
C LYS A 158 41.35 23.47 13.37
N LYS A 159 41.07 22.40 14.08
CA LYS A 159 41.36 21.96 15.45
C LYS A 159 40.30 22.28 16.51
N ALA A 160 39.71 21.30 17.13
CA ALA A 160 40.23 20.22 18.01
C ALA A 160 40.27 20.62 19.50
N SER A 161 39.79 19.74 20.25
CA SER A 161 40.18 19.20 21.56
C SER A 161 39.06 19.22 22.57
N GLU A 162 38.62 18.05 23.00
CA GLU A 162 39.13 17.27 24.15
C GLU A 162 38.74 17.91 25.51
N LYS A 163 38.00 17.26 26.34
CA LYS A 163 38.35 16.27 27.34
C LYS A 163 37.24 16.21 28.37
N LYS A 164 36.80 15.07 28.72
CA LYS A 164 37.04 14.23 29.88
C LYS A 164 36.16 14.44 31.12
N GLU A 165 35.65 13.29 31.51
CA GLU A 165 35.59 12.66 32.85
C GLU A 165 34.59 13.30 33.84
N GLU A 166 33.79 12.64 34.62
CA GLU A 166 33.88 11.34 35.31
C GLU A 166 32.53 11.08 36.00
N ALA A 167 32.11 9.82 36.09
CA ALA A 167 31.10 9.35 37.06
C ALA A 167 31.73 9.37 38.47
N PRO A 168 30.98 9.24 39.58
CA PRO A 168 30.40 7.98 39.97
C PRO A 168 29.12 8.03 40.85
N ALA A 169 28.47 6.91 40.88
CA ALA A 169 27.79 6.15 41.91
C ALA A 169 27.31 6.83 43.24
N ASN A 170 26.04 6.65 43.50
CA ASN A 170 25.56 5.97 44.71
C ASN A 170 24.17 5.40 44.47
#